data_6d9f81bec0328fb7e278f119b61005f3
#
_entry.id   6d9f81bec0328fb7e278f119b61005f3
#
_cell.length_a   1.000
_cell.length_b   1.000
_cell.length_c   1.000
_cell.angle_alpha   90.00
_cell.angle_beta   90.00
_cell.angle_gamma   90.00
#
_symmetry.space_group_name_H-M   'P 1'
#
loop_
_entity.id
_entity.type
_entity.pdbx_description
1 polymer ?
#
loop_
_entity_poly.entity_id
_entity_poly.type
_entity_poly.pdbx_seq_one_letter_code
_entity_poly.pdbx_strand_id
1 'polypeptide(L)'
;NSRLNILKKNKNFLFLKKDLSKNNCYHSLKKYFNQIECVIHLAGQAGVRYSITNPEEYIKHNIVAYVKLLEFFKNSKKLKLILYASSSSVYGENVSNKNSLFPASRPISVYAASKLSMELISHVYCHLYKKNIIGLRFFTVFGPWGRPDMSYFKFFNLFYQNKKIMVYNHGNHYRSFTYIDDLINNISRIKNYYLKKNIKTESRVFNLGNPKTISLINLIKIMERISGKKFKKKYINKQPGDVIKTVANLTVEKNKFNLKFSYNLKNGMKIFYSWFKKYKKI
;
A
#
# COMPACT_ATOMS: atom_id res chain seq x y z
N ASN A 1 -7.45 -18.10 -3.25
CA ASN A 1 -7.53 -18.84 -4.54
C ASN A 1 -8.19 -18.01 -5.67
N SER A 2 -9.29 -17.27 -5.45
CA SER A 2 -10.01 -16.56 -6.52
C SER A 2 -9.16 -15.56 -7.31
N ARG A 3 -8.29 -14.75 -6.64
CA ARG A 3 -7.37 -13.82 -7.32
C ARG A 3 -6.38 -14.54 -8.20
N LEU A 4 -5.80 -15.63 -7.69
CA LEU A 4 -4.83 -16.43 -8.41
C LEU A 4 -5.44 -17.10 -9.65
N ASN A 5 -6.68 -17.58 -9.55
CA ASN A 5 -7.40 -18.18 -10.68
C ASN A 5 -7.63 -17.16 -11.82
N ILE A 6 -7.88 -15.89 -11.49
CA ILE A 6 -7.99 -14.82 -12.50
C ILE A 6 -6.63 -14.58 -13.18
N LEU A 7 -5.56 -14.48 -12.40
CA LEU A 7 -4.22 -14.19 -12.91
C LEU A 7 -3.68 -15.35 -13.79
N LYS A 8 -3.93 -16.59 -13.42
CA LYS A 8 -3.52 -17.78 -14.18
C LYS A 8 -4.14 -17.87 -15.58
N LYS A 9 -5.21 -17.13 -15.87
CA LYS A 9 -5.78 -17.04 -17.22
C LYS A 9 -4.89 -16.25 -18.19
N ASN A 10 -3.94 -15.46 -17.67
CA ASN A 10 -2.99 -14.72 -18.51
C ASN A 10 -1.77 -15.62 -18.79
N LYS A 11 -1.51 -15.91 -20.07
CA LYS A 11 -0.37 -16.74 -20.53
C LYS A 11 1.01 -16.19 -20.13
N ASN A 12 1.10 -14.87 -19.88
CA ASN A 12 2.34 -14.22 -19.47
C ASN A 12 2.51 -14.18 -17.94
N PHE A 13 1.64 -14.85 -17.16
CA PHE A 13 1.70 -14.90 -15.72
C PHE A 13 2.24 -16.21 -15.20
N LEU A 14 3.37 -16.17 -14.51
CA LEU A 14 3.95 -17.29 -13.79
C LEU A 14 3.78 -17.10 -12.29
N PHE A 15 3.20 -18.07 -11.60
CA PHE A 15 3.05 -18.06 -10.15
C PHE A 15 4.04 -18.98 -9.46
N LEU A 16 4.85 -18.43 -8.58
CA LEU A 16 5.75 -19.16 -7.70
C LEU A 16 5.34 -18.95 -6.25
N LYS A 17 4.83 -19.98 -5.58
CA LYS A 17 4.46 -19.92 -4.16
C LYS A 17 5.72 -20.03 -3.31
N LYS A 18 6.19 -18.92 -2.73
CA LYS A 18 7.39 -18.85 -1.89
C LYS A 18 7.15 -17.95 -0.68
N ASP A 19 7.76 -18.32 0.44
CA ASP A 19 7.93 -17.45 1.61
C ASP A 19 9.25 -16.70 1.44
N LEU A 20 9.18 -15.38 1.24
CA LEU A 20 10.33 -14.54 0.95
C LEU A 20 11.25 -14.33 2.17
N SER A 21 10.81 -14.69 3.37
CA SER A 21 11.63 -14.64 4.58
C SER A 21 12.54 -15.88 4.74
N LYS A 22 12.30 -16.95 4.00
CA LYS A 22 13.07 -18.19 4.07
C LYS A 22 14.34 -18.13 3.24
N ASN A 23 15.33 -18.95 3.60
CA ASN A 23 16.53 -19.14 2.78
C ASN A 23 16.18 -19.78 1.44
N ASN A 24 16.96 -19.47 0.42
CA ASN A 24 16.80 -20.00 -0.94
C ASN A 24 15.42 -19.72 -1.59
N CYS A 25 14.63 -18.76 -1.05
CA CYS A 25 13.31 -18.43 -1.61
C CYS A 25 13.37 -17.98 -3.09
N TYR A 26 14.48 -17.38 -3.52
CA TYR A 26 14.71 -16.93 -4.89
C TYR A 26 15.41 -17.96 -5.79
N HIS A 27 15.76 -19.15 -5.30
CA HIS A 27 16.48 -20.17 -6.10
C HIS A 27 15.79 -20.46 -7.43
N SER A 28 14.48 -20.64 -7.44
CA SER A 28 13.69 -20.89 -8.65
C SER A 28 13.66 -19.70 -9.64
N LEU A 29 14.06 -18.50 -9.22
CA LEU A 29 14.19 -17.33 -10.08
C LEU A 29 15.56 -17.19 -10.74
N LYS A 30 16.56 -18.01 -10.36
CA LYS A 30 17.93 -17.93 -10.94
C LYS A 30 17.89 -18.02 -12.47
N LYS A 31 17.05 -18.88 -13.04
CA LYS A 31 16.90 -19.02 -14.49
C LYS A 31 16.37 -17.77 -15.21
N TYR A 32 15.69 -16.88 -14.50
CA TYR A 32 15.17 -15.62 -15.04
C TYR A 32 16.02 -14.41 -14.64
N PHE A 33 17.07 -14.59 -13.82
CA PHE A 33 17.84 -13.51 -13.21
C PHE A 33 18.32 -12.46 -14.24
N ASN A 34 18.84 -12.92 -15.37
CA ASN A 34 19.35 -12.08 -16.46
C ASN A 34 18.26 -11.55 -17.41
N GLN A 35 16.98 -11.80 -17.12
CA GLN A 35 15.83 -11.33 -17.91
C GLN A 35 15.02 -10.28 -17.16
N ILE A 36 15.16 -10.20 -15.83
CA ILE A 36 14.36 -9.32 -14.98
C ILE A 36 14.89 -7.88 -15.05
N GLU A 37 14.11 -6.98 -15.60
CA GLU A 37 14.42 -5.54 -15.68
C GLU A 37 13.81 -4.71 -14.56
N CYS A 38 12.69 -5.15 -13.99
CA CYS A 38 11.95 -4.43 -12.95
C CYS A 38 11.41 -5.39 -11.91
N VAL A 39 11.53 -4.98 -10.65
CA VAL A 39 10.90 -5.66 -9.51
C VAL A 39 9.90 -4.70 -8.87
N ILE A 40 8.67 -5.18 -8.62
CA ILE A 40 7.65 -4.48 -7.85
C ILE A 40 7.39 -5.30 -6.58
N HIS A 41 8.01 -4.89 -5.48
CA HIS A 41 7.94 -5.58 -4.20
C HIS A 41 6.78 -5.06 -3.35
N LEU A 42 5.65 -5.77 -3.41
CA LEU A 42 4.44 -5.46 -2.62
C LEU A 42 4.21 -6.48 -1.49
N ALA A 43 5.02 -7.54 -1.45
CA ALA A 43 4.94 -8.54 -0.39
C ALA A 43 5.38 -7.97 0.96
N GLY A 44 4.71 -8.41 2.01
CA GLY A 44 5.01 -7.99 3.38
C GLY A 44 3.79 -8.07 4.28
N GLN A 45 4.02 -8.04 5.59
CA GLN A 45 2.97 -7.99 6.59
C GLN A 45 2.46 -6.56 6.74
N ALA A 46 1.15 -6.38 6.64
CA ALA A 46 0.49 -5.08 6.75
C ALA A 46 -0.48 -5.04 7.95
N GLY A 47 -0.76 -3.83 8.45
CA GLY A 47 -1.71 -3.60 9.53
C GLY A 47 -1.03 -3.06 10.79
N VAL A 48 -1.37 -1.82 11.18
CA VAL A 48 -0.78 -1.14 12.34
C VAL A 48 -1.12 -1.90 13.64
N ARG A 49 -2.39 -2.25 13.84
CA ARG A 49 -2.86 -2.88 15.09
C ARG A 49 -2.28 -4.27 15.31
N TYR A 50 -2.21 -5.07 14.26
CA TYR A 50 -1.61 -6.42 14.35
C TYR A 50 -0.12 -6.35 14.66
N SER A 51 0.58 -5.27 14.28
CA SER A 51 2.00 -5.10 14.60
C SER A 51 2.29 -4.82 16.08
N ILE A 52 1.27 -4.44 16.85
CA ILE A 52 1.40 -4.23 18.30
C ILE A 52 1.45 -5.58 19.03
N THR A 53 0.64 -6.53 18.57
CA THR A 53 0.54 -7.86 19.21
C THR A 53 1.49 -8.90 18.60
N ASN A 54 1.97 -8.69 17.37
CA ASN A 54 2.82 -9.64 16.64
C ASN A 54 3.99 -8.91 15.95
N PRO A 55 4.90 -8.26 16.69
CA PRO A 55 5.95 -7.42 16.13
C PRO A 55 6.96 -8.20 15.28
N GLU A 56 7.33 -9.41 15.67
CA GLU A 56 8.32 -10.24 14.97
C GLU A 56 7.91 -10.57 13.54
N GLU A 57 6.63 -10.75 13.25
CA GLU A 57 6.12 -11.00 11.91
C GLU A 57 6.45 -9.85 10.95
N TYR A 58 6.55 -8.62 11.47
CA TYR A 58 6.90 -7.45 10.66
C TYR A 58 8.40 -7.36 10.40
N ILE A 59 9.23 -7.71 11.38
CA ILE A 59 10.68 -7.80 11.17
C ILE A 59 10.98 -8.87 10.13
N LYS A 60 10.42 -10.06 10.30
CA LYS A 60 10.63 -11.21 9.41
C LYS A 60 10.13 -10.96 7.99
N HIS A 61 8.88 -10.51 7.83
CA HIS A 61 8.25 -10.42 6.51
C HIS A 61 8.45 -9.07 5.80
N ASN A 62 8.80 -8.00 6.52
CA ASN A 62 9.06 -6.71 5.89
C ASN A 62 10.56 -6.42 5.77
N ILE A 63 11.36 -6.70 6.81
CA ILE A 63 12.79 -6.36 6.81
C ILE A 63 13.61 -7.51 6.25
N VAL A 64 13.56 -8.70 6.88
CA VAL A 64 14.39 -9.83 6.46
C VAL A 64 14.07 -10.27 5.03
N ALA A 65 12.79 -10.37 4.68
CA ALA A 65 12.37 -10.73 3.32
C ALA A 65 12.83 -9.69 2.28
N TYR A 66 12.82 -8.41 2.65
CA TYR A 66 13.28 -7.33 1.77
C TYR A 66 14.79 -7.35 1.56
N VAL A 67 15.57 -7.54 2.62
CA VAL A 67 17.03 -7.68 2.51
C VAL A 67 17.38 -8.86 1.60
N LYS A 68 16.72 -10.01 1.75
CA LYS A 68 16.94 -11.17 0.86
C LYS A 68 16.64 -10.86 -0.60
N LEU A 69 15.62 -10.05 -0.89
CA LEU A 69 15.33 -9.57 -2.25
C LEU A 69 16.50 -8.72 -2.79
N LEU A 70 16.94 -7.75 -2.00
CA LEU A 70 18.04 -6.85 -2.40
C LEU A 70 19.35 -7.63 -2.61
N GLU A 71 19.68 -8.56 -1.69
CA GLU A 71 20.83 -9.45 -1.81
C GLU A 71 20.80 -10.28 -3.08
N PHE A 72 19.63 -10.84 -3.42
CA PHE A 72 19.48 -11.62 -4.65
C PHE A 72 19.76 -10.79 -5.91
N PHE A 73 19.33 -9.52 -5.93
CA PHE A 73 19.42 -8.68 -7.11
C PHE A 73 20.61 -7.71 -7.15
N LYS A 74 21.42 -7.61 -6.08
CA LYS A 74 22.50 -6.60 -5.96
C LYS A 74 23.46 -6.57 -7.16
N ASN A 75 23.81 -7.74 -7.69
CA ASN A 75 24.74 -7.90 -8.81
C ASN A 75 24.05 -8.06 -10.18
N SER A 76 22.72 -7.91 -10.28
CA SER A 76 22.04 -8.04 -11.56
C SER A 76 22.36 -6.87 -12.49
N LYS A 77 22.99 -7.14 -13.63
CA LYS A 77 23.27 -6.12 -14.66
C LYS A 77 21.99 -5.72 -15.45
N LYS A 78 21.00 -6.59 -15.52
CA LYS A 78 19.77 -6.36 -16.28
C LYS A 78 18.73 -5.58 -15.50
N LEU A 79 18.72 -5.70 -14.17
CA LEU A 79 17.75 -5.01 -13.32
C LEU A 79 18.00 -3.50 -13.31
N LYS A 80 17.01 -2.74 -13.78
CA LYS A 80 17.02 -1.28 -13.88
C LYS A 80 16.32 -0.59 -12.70
N LEU A 81 15.32 -1.26 -12.12
CA LEU A 81 14.42 -0.65 -11.15
C LEU A 81 13.87 -1.64 -10.12
N ILE A 82 13.91 -1.25 -8.85
CA ILE A 82 13.11 -1.87 -7.78
C ILE A 82 12.11 -0.83 -7.29
N LEU A 83 10.82 -1.11 -7.40
CA LEU A 83 9.75 -0.38 -6.69
C LEU A 83 9.36 -1.18 -5.46
N TYR A 84 9.21 -0.55 -4.31
CA TYR A 84 8.75 -1.24 -3.10
C TYR A 84 7.66 -0.46 -2.37
N ALA A 85 6.78 -1.21 -1.69
CA ALA A 85 5.69 -0.65 -0.89
C ALA A 85 6.23 -0.15 0.46
N SER A 86 6.31 1.17 0.61
CA SER A 86 6.35 1.86 1.89
C SER A 86 4.92 2.25 2.32
N SER A 87 4.76 3.12 3.29
CA SER A 87 3.47 3.48 3.87
C SER A 87 3.45 4.91 4.39
N SER A 88 2.31 5.59 4.27
CA SER A 88 2.09 6.88 4.95
C SER A 88 2.16 6.78 6.49
N SER A 89 2.13 5.58 7.06
CA SER A 89 2.29 5.36 8.50
C SER A 89 3.69 5.74 9.01
N VAL A 90 4.70 5.80 8.15
CA VAL A 90 6.07 6.22 8.52
C VAL A 90 6.15 7.66 9.05
N TYR A 91 5.17 8.50 8.71
CA TYR A 91 5.10 9.87 9.20
C TYR A 91 4.67 10.00 10.66
N GLY A 92 4.17 8.93 11.28
CA GLY A 92 3.67 8.97 12.65
C GLY A 92 2.51 9.96 12.81
N GLU A 93 2.50 10.71 13.92
CA GLU A 93 1.49 11.72 14.23
C GLU A 93 1.75 13.09 13.57
N ASN A 94 2.89 13.28 12.90
CA ASN A 94 3.23 14.53 12.23
C ASN A 94 2.24 14.82 11.10
N VAL A 95 1.30 15.75 11.35
CA VAL A 95 0.18 16.05 10.45
C VAL A 95 0.52 17.12 9.42
N SER A 96 1.43 18.05 9.77
CA SER A 96 1.61 19.32 9.06
C SER A 96 2.43 19.25 7.76
N ASN A 97 3.36 18.31 7.62
CA ASN A 97 4.26 18.26 6.46
C ASN A 97 4.50 16.82 5.97
N LYS A 98 3.46 16.16 5.43
CA LYS A 98 3.61 14.84 4.81
C LYS A 98 4.11 14.95 3.37
N ASN A 99 5.19 15.68 3.17
CA ASN A 99 5.90 15.79 1.91
C ASN A 99 6.95 14.68 1.82
N SER A 100 7.11 14.04 0.67
CA SER A 100 8.11 13.00 0.45
C SER A 100 9.55 13.50 0.58
N LEU A 101 9.78 14.80 0.45
CA LEU A 101 11.09 15.43 0.65
C LEU A 101 11.52 15.47 2.11
N PHE A 102 10.59 15.39 3.07
CA PHE A 102 10.94 15.38 4.49
C PHE A 102 11.14 13.97 5.00
N PRO A 103 12.21 13.72 5.76
CA PRO A 103 12.44 12.41 6.34
C PRO A 103 11.33 12.07 7.33
N ALA A 104 10.81 10.85 7.25
CA ALA A 104 9.98 10.28 8.29
C ALA A 104 10.86 9.96 9.50
N SER A 105 10.53 10.50 10.67
CA SER A 105 11.44 10.43 11.81
C SER A 105 10.88 9.73 13.06
N ARG A 106 9.54 9.63 13.19
CA ARG A 106 8.91 9.14 14.43
C ARG A 106 7.74 8.19 14.14
N PRO A 107 8.00 6.97 13.64
CA PRO A 107 6.96 5.97 13.48
C PRO A 107 6.40 5.55 14.85
N ILE A 108 5.08 5.39 14.96
CA ILE A 108 4.38 5.05 16.21
C ILE A 108 3.87 3.60 16.23
N SER A 109 4.39 2.74 15.35
CA SER A 109 4.07 1.31 15.34
C SER A 109 5.21 0.51 14.72
N VAL A 110 5.33 -0.77 15.07
CA VAL A 110 6.34 -1.67 14.49
C VAL A 110 6.14 -1.81 12.98
N TYR A 111 4.89 -1.82 12.50
CA TYR A 111 4.62 -1.76 11.05
C TYR A 111 5.25 -0.53 10.40
N ALA A 112 5.03 0.66 10.96
CA ALA A 112 5.60 1.89 10.42
C ALA A 112 7.13 1.89 10.50
N ALA A 113 7.71 1.42 11.62
CA ALA A 113 9.14 1.27 11.79
C ALA A 113 9.74 0.32 10.75
N SER A 114 9.10 -0.84 10.52
CA SER A 114 9.57 -1.79 9.50
C SER A 114 9.55 -1.21 8.08
N LYS A 115 8.56 -0.38 7.74
CA LYS A 115 8.52 0.31 6.45
C LYS A 115 9.57 1.40 6.32
N LEU A 116 9.83 2.15 7.40
CA LEU A 116 10.91 3.13 7.44
C LEU A 116 12.29 2.46 7.33
N SER A 117 12.49 1.31 7.98
CA SER A 117 13.71 0.52 7.84
C SER A 117 13.96 0.10 6.39
N MET A 118 12.90 -0.30 5.64
CA MET A 118 13.05 -0.58 4.21
C MET A 118 13.51 0.64 3.42
N GLU A 119 13.06 1.85 3.77
CA GLU A 119 13.50 3.09 3.11
C GLU A 119 15.00 3.35 3.35
N LEU A 120 15.46 3.19 4.60
CA LEU A 120 16.88 3.36 4.97
C LEU A 120 17.77 2.29 4.30
N ILE A 121 17.36 1.02 4.35
CA ILE A 121 18.08 -0.08 3.70
C ILE A 121 18.16 0.14 2.19
N SER A 122 17.11 0.64 1.56
CA SER A 122 17.08 0.97 0.13
C SER A 122 18.15 2.00 -0.23
N HIS A 123 18.35 3.01 0.62
CA HIS A 123 19.39 4.02 0.43
C HIS A 123 20.79 3.39 0.45
N VAL A 124 21.06 2.52 1.43
CA VAL A 124 22.35 1.80 1.54
C VAL A 124 22.61 0.96 0.28
N TYR A 125 21.66 0.15 -0.16
CA TYR A 125 21.84 -0.70 -1.34
C TYR A 125 21.97 0.10 -2.64
N CYS A 126 21.25 1.21 -2.77
CA CYS A 126 21.42 2.12 -3.89
C CYS A 126 22.84 2.71 -3.92
N HIS A 127 23.36 3.13 -2.76
CA HIS A 127 24.70 3.68 -2.65
C HIS A 127 25.78 2.64 -3.02
N LEU A 128 25.69 1.44 -2.47
CA LEU A 128 26.67 0.37 -2.66
C LEU A 128 26.62 -0.25 -4.06
N TYR A 129 25.42 -0.56 -4.56
CA TYR A 129 25.25 -1.37 -5.77
C TYR A 129 24.71 -0.60 -6.97
N LYS A 130 24.58 0.71 -6.87
CA LYS A 130 24.17 1.62 -7.96
C LYS A 130 22.88 1.16 -8.66
N LYS A 131 21.84 0.81 -7.87
CA LYS A 131 20.51 0.40 -8.36
C LYS A 131 19.49 1.49 -8.09
N ASN A 132 18.56 1.72 -9.04
CA ASN A 132 17.38 2.54 -8.77
C ASN A 132 16.41 1.79 -7.85
N ILE A 133 16.25 2.30 -6.63
CA ILE A 133 15.39 1.68 -5.61
C ILE A 133 14.42 2.73 -5.10
N ILE A 134 13.15 2.63 -5.51
CA ILE A 134 12.13 3.66 -5.32
C ILE A 134 11.05 3.17 -4.37
N GLY A 135 10.90 3.86 -3.25
CA GLY A 135 9.87 3.60 -2.27
C GLY A 135 8.57 4.35 -2.61
N LEU A 136 7.44 3.68 -2.42
CA LEU A 136 6.11 4.26 -2.62
C LEU A 136 5.35 4.25 -1.30
N ARG A 137 5.21 5.42 -0.65
CA ARG A 137 4.42 5.59 0.57
C ARG A 137 2.94 5.59 0.22
N PHE A 138 2.32 4.41 0.28
CA PHE A 138 0.89 4.28 0.01
C PHE A 138 0.06 4.88 1.15
N PHE A 139 -0.99 5.57 0.76
CA PHE A 139 -2.08 6.00 1.63
C PHE A 139 -3.19 4.95 1.65
N THR A 140 -4.41 5.30 2.06
CA THR A 140 -5.48 4.30 2.16
C THR A 140 -5.98 3.90 0.78
N VAL A 141 -5.61 2.72 0.32
CA VAL A 141 -6.08 2.15 -0.95
C VAL A 141 -7.39 1.40 -0.74
N PHE A 142 -8.33 1.56 -1.69
CA PHE A 142 -9.62 0.87 -1.66
C PHE A 142 -10.04 0.43 -3.08
N GLY A 143 -10.92 -0.55 -3.14
CA GLY A 143 -11.45 -1.09 -4.39
C GLY A 143 -11.70 -2.59 -4.33
N PRO A 144 -12.12 -3.21 -5.45
CA PRO A 144 -12.27 -4.65 -5.56
C PRO A 144 -11.02 -5.41 -5.12
N TRP A 145 -11.21 -6.58 -4.51
CA TRP A 145 -10.14 -7.40 -3.96
C TRP A 145 -9.36 -6.76 -2.82
N GLY A 146 -9.85 -5.66 -2.24
CA GLY A 146 -9.25 -5.02 -1.09
C GLY A 146 -9.17 -5.94 0.15
N ARG A 147 -8.38 -5.52 1.13
CA ARG A 147 -8.17 -6.29 2.39
C ARG A 147 -9.46 -6.28 3.22
N PRO A 148 -9.86 -7.45 3.78
CA PRO A 148 -11.12 -7.55 4.57
C PRO A 148 -11.11 -6.76 5.90
N ASP A 149 -9.92 -6.47 6.44
CA ASP A 149 -9.73 -5.70 7.68
C ASP A 149 -9.86 -4.18 7.50
N MET A 150 -9.87 -3.69 6.26
CA MET A 150 -10.07 -2.26 5.97
C MET A 150 -11.50 -1.81 6.28
N SER A 151 -11.64 -0.57 6.78
CA SER A 151 -12.92 -0.04 7.27
C SER A 151 -14.07 -0.20 6.27
N TYR A 152 -13.87 0.16 5.00
CA TYR A 152 -14.92 0.07 3.98
C TYR A 152 -15.38 -1.38 3.73
N PHE A 153 -14.48 -2.36 3.75
CA PHE A 153 -14.80 -3.77 3.59
C PHE A 153 -15.51 -4.31 4.84
N LYS A 154 -14.91 -4.03 6.01
CA LYS A 154 -15.42 -4.48 7.31
C LYS A 154 -16.83 -3.93 7.58
N PHE A 155 -17.10 -2.67 7.25
CA PHE A 155 -18.40 -2.04 7.48
C PHE A 155 -19.50 -2.66 6.64
N PHE A 156 -19.28 -2.90 5.35
CA PHE A 156 -20.28 -3.64 4.55
C PHE A 156 -20.45 -5.08 5.04
N ASN A 157 -19.39 -5.74 5.47
CA ASN A 157 -19.49 -7.10 6.01
C ASN A 157 -20.35 -7.14 7.28
N LEU A 158 -20.13 -6.21 8.23
CA LEU A 158 -20.94 -6.10 9.45
C LEU A 158 -22.39 -5.66 9.14
N PHE A 159 -22.58 -4.77 8.18
CA PHE A 159 -23.90 -4.35 7.73
C PHE A 159 -24.75 -5.54 7.27
N TYR A 160 -24.22 -6.39 6.39
CA TYR A 160 -24.95 -7.59 5.93
C TYR A 160 -25.15 -8.65 7.01
N GLN A 161 -24.33 -8.64 8.04
CA GLN A 161 -24.51 -9.47 9.25
C GLN A 161 -25.48 -8.84 10.27
N ASN A 162 -26.11 -7.71 9.92
CA ASN A 162 -26.95 -6.93 10.83
C ASN A 162 -26.28 -6.52 12.16
N LYS A 163 -24.92 -6.40 12.14
CA LYS A 163 -24.10 -6.04 13.30
C LYS A 163 -23.75 -4.55 13.32
N LYS A 164 -23.47 -4.03 14.53
CA LYS A 164 -23.01 -2.64 14.71
C LYS A 164 -21.59 -2.45 14.17
N ILE A 165 -21.36 -1.37 13.41
CA ILE A 165 -20.03 -0.92 13.08
C ILE A 165 -19.45 -0.09 14.24
N MET A 166 -18.15 -0.27 14.52
CA MET A 166 -17.45 0.50 15.54
C MET A 166 -16.90 1.78 14.89
N VAL A 167 -17.37 2.93 15.38
CA VAL A 167 -17.00 4.26 14.89
C VAL A 167 -15.99 4.89 15.87
N TYR A 168 -14.71 4.64 15.62
CA TYR A 168 -13.61 5.11 16.48
C TYR A 168 -13.48 6.63 16.45
N ASN A 169 -13.03 7.22 17.57
CA ASN A 169 -12.88 8.65 17.77
C ASN A 169 -14.13 9.43 17.32
N HIS A 170 -15.30 8.88 17.62
CA HIS A 170 -16.60 9.47 17.22
C HIS A 170 -16.69 9.80 15.71
N GLY A 171 -15.85 9.18 14.89
CA GLY A 171 -15.78 9.39 13.44
C GLY A 171 -14.86 10.54 12.99
N ASN A 172 -14.13 11.15 13.91
CA ASN A 172 -13.20 12.26 13.65
C ASN A 172 -11.81 11.77 13.20
N HIS A 173 -11.79 10.81 12.28
CA HIS A 173 -10.59 10.38 11.57
C HIS A 173 -10.69 10.77 10.11
N TYR A 174 -9.61 11.32 9.56
CA TYR A 174 -9.53 11.77 8.17
C TYR A 174 -8.51 10.95 7.41
N ARG A 175 -8.90 10.43 6.25
CA ARG A 175 -8.04 9.61 5.40
C ARG A 175 -8.12 10.06 3.95
N SER A 176 -6.98 9.94 3.28
CA SER A 176 -6.85 10.03 1.84
C SER A 176 -7.17 8.66 1.24
N PHE A 177 -8.31 8.52 0.58
CA PHE A 177 -8.73 7.27 -0.08
C PHE A 177 -8.37 7.28 -1.55
N THR A 178 -7.59 6.30 -1.98
CA THR A 178 -7.12 6.14 -3.36
C THR A 178 -7.76 4.91 -3.98
N TYR A 179 -8.45 5.08 -5.10
CA TYR A 179 -9.02 3.95 -5.82
C TYR A 179 -7.93 3.11 -6.46
N ILE A 180 -8.10 1.78 -6.46
CA ILE A 180 -7.05 0.83 -6.87
C ILE A 180 -6.55 1.06 -8.30
N ASP A 181 -7.44 1.36 -9.26
CA ASP A 181 -7.02 1.58 -10.65
C ASP A 181 -6.20 2.85 -10.81
N ASP A 182 -6.54 3.94 -10.10
CA ASP A 182 -5.71 5.14 -10.05
C ASP A 182 -4.32 4.83 -9.49
N LEU A 183 -4.25 4.01 -8.43
CA LEU A 183 -2.97 3.61 -7.84
C LEU A 183 -2.11 2.83 -8.84
N ILE A 184 -2.68 1.81 -9.49
CA ILE A 184 -1.95 0.96 -10.45
C ILE A 184 -1.49 1.75 -11.67
N ASN A 185 -2.34 2.63 -12.20
CA ASN A 185 -1.99 3.52 -13.30
C ASN A 185 -0.82 4.45 -12.95
N ASN A 186 -0.83 5.00 -11.73
CA ASN A 186 0.25 5.86 -11.25
C ASN A 186 1.54 5.09 -10.96
N ILE A 187 1.48 3.87 -10.42
CA ILE A 187 2.65 2.98 -10.33
C ILE A 187 3.25 2.72 -11.71
N SER A 188 2.41 2.46 -12.72
CA SER A 188 2.85 2.25 -14.10
C SER A 188 3.53 3.48 -14.69
N ARG A 189 3.04 4.71 -14.39
CA ARG A 189 3.69 5.96 -14.79
C ARG A 189 5.07 6.10 -14.18
N ILE A 190 5.19 5.87 -12.86
CA ILE A 190 6.47 5.92 -12.14
C ILE A 190 7.44 4.87 -12.71
N LYS A 191 6.97 3.61 -12.87
CA LYS A 191 7.76 2.55 -13.49
C LYS A 191 8.28 2.97 -14.89
N ASN A 192 7.40 3.42 -15.75
CA ASN A 192 7.77 3.82 -17.13
C ASN A 192 8.72 5.01 -17.14
N TYR A 193 8.59 5.96 -16.21
CA TYR A 193 9.54 7.05 -16.06
C TYR A 193 10.95 6.51 -15.81
N TYR A 194 11.15 5.60 -14.87
CA TYR A 194 12.46 5.05 -14.52
C TYR A 194 13.01 4.05 -15.54
N LEU A 195 12.17 3.36 -16.29
CA LEU A 195 12.62 2.42 -17.32
C LEU A 195 12.99 3.08 -18.65
N LYS A 196 12.36 4.20 -19.01
CA LYS A 196 12.59 4.87 -20.32
C LYS A 196 13.70 5.92 -20.29
N LYS A 197 14.02 6.50 -19.14
CA LYS A 197 15.05 7.54 -19.03
C LYS A 197 16.34 6.97 -18.48
N ASN A 198 17.48 7.37 -19.04
CA ASN A 198 18.81 7.18 -18.42
C ASN A 198 18.91 8.08 -17.17
N ILE A 199 18.26 7.67 -16.09
CA ILE A 199 18.25 8.41 -14.84
C ILE A 199 19.49 8.01 -14.06
N LYS A 200 20.21 9.02 -13.58
CA LYS A 200 21.28 8.82 -12.59
C LYS A 200 20.70 8.00 -11.43
N THR A 201 21.45 7.00 -11.01
CA THR A 201 21.08 6.11 -9.91
C THR A 201 20.59 6.89 -8.69
N GLU A 202 19.39 6.59 -8.25
CA GLU A 202 18.82 7.24 -7.06
C GLU A 202 18.03 6.26 -6.18
N SER A 203 18.12 6.51 -4.87
CA SER A 203 17.16 5.99 -3.90
C SER A 203 16.26 7.14 -3.47
N ARG A 204 14.99 7.04 -3.82
CA ARG A 204 13.99 8.04 -3.45
C ARG A 204 12.70 7.40 -2.96
N VAL A 205 11.98 8.17 -2.18
CA VAL A 205 10.65 7.77 -1.69
C VAL A 205 9.64 8.80 -2.18
N PHE A 206 8.49 8.33 -2.68
CA PHE A 206 7.41 9.17 -3.17
C PHE A 206 6.11 8.83 -2.47
N ASN A 207 5.31 9.85 -2.20
CA ASN A 207 3.94 9.67 -1.77
C ASN A 207 3.07 9.21 -2.94
N LEU A 208 2.19 8.23 -2.66
CA LEU A 208 1.24 7.77 -3.65
C LEU A 208 -0.14 7.57 -3.04
N GLY A 209 -0.99 8.59 -3.21
CA GLY A 209 -2.33 8.63 -2.65
C GLY A 209 -3.14 9.80 -3.21
N ASN A 210 -4.47 9.72 -3.13
CA ASN A 210 -5.33 10.83 -3.54
C ASN A 210 -5.12 12.04 -2.59
N PRO A 211 -4.90 13.26 -3.06
CA PRO A 211 -4.69 14.42 -2.20
C PRO A 211 -5.94 14.84 -1.39
N LYS A 212 -7.12 14.42 -1.82
CA LYS A 212 -8.38 14.73 -1.12
C LYS A 212 -8.58 13.80 0.06
N THR A 213 -8.92 14.37 1.22
CA THR A 213 -9.24 13.62 2.43
C THR A 213 -10.73 13.61 2.70
N ILE A 214 -11.18 12.59 3.40
CA ILE A 214 -12.55 12.48 3.88
C ILE A 214 -12.59 12.00 5.33
N SER A 215 -13.55 12.46 6.10
CA SER A 215 -13.80 11.96 7.46
C SER A 215 -14.45 10.59 7.44
N LEU A 216 -14.25 9.82 8.51
CA LEU A 216 -14.87 8.50 8.66
C LEU A 216 -16.42 8.60 8.62
N ILE A 217 -16.99 9.66 9.21
CA ILE A 217 -18.45 9.90 9.16
C ILE A 217 -18.91 10.08 7.72
N ASN A 218 -18.21 10.86 6.91
CA ASN A 218 -18.58 11.07 5.51
C ASN A 218 -18.42 9.81 4.66
N LEU A 219 -17.40 8.99 4.94
CA LEU A 219 -17.28 7.66 4.35
C LEU A 219 -18.53 6.81 4.64
N ILE A 220 -18.95 6.75 5.91
CA ILE A 220 -20.15 5.99 6.32
C ILE A 220 -21.40 6.53 5.62
N LYS A 221 -21.59 7.86 5.55
CA LYS A 221 -22.72 8.47 4.83
C LYS A 221 -22.75 8.08 3.35
N ILE A 222 -21.58 8.03 2.69
CA ILE A 222 -21.48 7.57 1.29
C ILE A 222 -21.88 6.09 1.18
N MET A 223 -21.40 5.25 2.09
CA MET A 223 -21.71 3.81 2.09
C MET A 223 -23.21 3.55 2.33
N GLU A 224 -23.82 4.28 3.27
CA GLU A 224 -25.27 4.21 3.53
C GLU A 224 -26.11 4.61 2.30
N ARG A 225 -25.74 5.70 1.61
CA ARG A 225 -26.40 6.11 0.36
C ARG A 225 -26.29 5.06 -0.75
N ILE A 226 -25.15 4.38 -0.84
CA ILE A 226 -24.90 3.35 -1.85
C ILE A 226 -25.67 2.07 -1.54
N SER A 227 -25.77 1.68 -0.26
CA SER A 227 -26.51 0.48 0.18
C SER A 227 -28.01 0.69 0.31
N GLY A 228 -28.49 1.95 0.29
CA GLY A 228 -29.90 2.31 0.49
C GLY A 228 -30.40 2.21 1.93
N LYS A 229 -29.54 1.85 2.90
CA LYS A 229 -29.92 1.63 4.30
C LYS A 229 -28.93 2.24 5.27
N LYS A 230 -29.38 2.61 6.46
CA LYS A 230 -28.53 3.11 7.55
C LYS A 230 -27.78 1.97 8.24
N PHE A 231 -26.52 2.25 8.63
CA PHE A 231 -25.71 1.30 9.40
C PHE A 231 -26.00 1.45 10.91
N LYS A 232 -26.09 0.34 11.62
CA LYS A 232 -26.09 0.33 13.09
C LYS A 232 -24.69 0.75 13.56
N LYS A 233 -24.58 1.79 14.39
CA LYS A 233 -23.30 2.38 14.83
C LYS A 233 -23.13 2.23 16.34
N LYS A 234 -21.87 1.99 16.77
CA LYS A 234 -21.42 2.17 18.16
C LYS A 234 -20.22 3.10 18.12
N TYR A 235 -20.37 4.29 18.72
CA TYR A 235 -19.32 5.28 18.82
C TYR A 235 -18.40 4.92 19.99
N ILE A 236 -17.11 5.03 19.80
CA ILE A 236 -16.09 4.68 20.79
C ILE A 236 -14.91 5.65 20.68
N ASN A 237 -14.13 5.71 21.76
CA ASN A 237 -12.95 6.56 21.84
C ASN A 237 -11.85 6.18 20.84
N LYS A 238 -10.89 7.09 20.63
CA LYS A 238 -9.68 6.85 19.85
C LYS A 238 -8.91 5.66 20.42
N GLN A 239 -8.38 4.82 19.54
CA GLN A 239 -7.52 3.70 19.96
C GLN A 239 -6.04 4.10 19.93
N PRO A 240 -5.20 3.47 20.76
CA PRO A 240 -3.74 3.63 20.69
C PRO A 240 -3.20 3.33 19.29
N GLY A 241 -2.23 4.13 18.83
CA GLY A 241 -1.63 3.98 17.51
C GLY A 241 -2.46 4.50 16.33
N ASP A 242 -3.69 4.98 16.56
CA ASP A 242 -4.52 5.57 15.50
C ASP A 242 -4.12 7.04 15.22
N VAL A 243 -3.65 7.31 14.02
CA VAL A 243 -3.38 8.68 13.52
C VAL A 243 -4.70 9.38 13.17
N ILE A 244 -4.92 10.61 13.63
CA ILE A 244 -6.17 11.35 13.40
C ILE A 244 -6.34 11.69 11.92
N LYS A 245 -5.30 12.21 11.27
CA LYS A 245 -5.38 12.70 9.87
C LYS A 245 -4.20 12.22 9.04
N THR A 246 -4.46 11.67 7.85
CA THR A 246 -3.44 11.37 6.85
C THR A 246 -3.80 12.01 5.53
N VAL A 247 -2.93 12.90 5.03
CA VAL A 247 -3.10 13.63 3.77
C VAL A 247 -1.89 13.36 2.89
N ALA A 248 -2.12 13.03 1.62
CA ALA A 248 -1.05 12.90 0.64
C ALA A 248 -0.70 14.29 0.09
N ASN A 249 0.47 14.82 0.45
CA ASN A 249 1.06 15.93 -0.29
C ASN A 249 1.82 15.37 -1.49
N LEU A 250 1.43 15.76 -2.68
CA LEU A 250 1.91 15.21 -3.96
C LEU A 250 2.55 16.28 -4.85
N THR A 251 3.00 17.39 -4.30
CA THR A 251 3.54 18.50 -5.11
C THR A 251 4.68 18.03 -6.01
N VAL A 252 5.61 17.26 -5.46
CA VAL A 252 6.76 16.72 -6.20
C VAL A 252 6.33 15.65 -7.21
N GLU A 253 5.52 14.71 -6.76
CA GLU A 253 5.13 13.53 -7.55
C GLU A 253 4.25 13.89 -8.74
N LYS A 254 3.34 14.85 -8.59
CA LYS A 254 2.49 15.32 -9.68
C LYS A 254 3.31 15.94 -10.80
N ASN A 255 4.26 16.81 -10.46
CA ASN A 255 5.10 17.49 -11.43
C ASN A 255 6.06 16.50 -12.14
N LYS A 256 6.63 15.56 -11.37
CA LYS A 256 7.62 14.61 -11.92
C LYS A 256 6.99 13.51 -12.78
N PHE A 257 5.81 12.96 -12.39
CA PHE A 257 5.24 11.76 -12.99
C PHE A 257 3.88 11.98 -13.67
N ASN A 258 3.36 13.21 -13.68
CA ASN A 258 2.02 13.51 -14.20
C ASN A 258 0.94 12.58 -13.59
N LEU A 259 0.94 12.47 -12.23
CA LEU A 259 0.00 11.60 -11.54
C LEU A 259 -1.45 12.03 -11.78
N LYS A 260 -2.33 11.06 -12.03
CA LYS A 260 -3.77 11.28 -12.27
C LYS A 260 -4.61 10.50 -11.26
N PHE A 261 -5.69 11.13 -10.80
CA PHE A 261 -6.68 10.54 -9.90
C PHE A 261 -8.06 10.79 -10.49
N SER A 262 -8.54 9.85 -11.28
CA SER A 262 -9.78 9.95 -12.08
C SER A 262 -11.01 9.55 -11.30
N TYR A 263 -10.86 8.70 -10.27
CA TYR A 263 -11.97 8.22 -9.49
C TYR A 263 -12.18 9.06 -8.23
N ASN A 264 -13.38 9.63 -8.10
CA ASN A 264 -13.82 10.14 -6.80
C ASN A 264 -14.25 8.98 -5.88
N LEU A 265 -14.28 9.24 -4.56
CA LEU A 265 -14.60 8.21 -3.58
C LEU A 265 -15.98 7.57 -3.80
N LYS A 266 -17.00 8.37 -4.16
CA LYS A 266 -18.37 7.88 -4.37
C LYS A 266 -18.42 6.87 -5.52
N ASN A 267 -17.79 7.18 -6.65
CA ASN A 267 -17.77 6.28 -7.82
C ASN A 267 -16.96 5.01 -7.54
N GLY A 268 -15.75 5.13 -6.99
CA GLY A 268 -14.97 3.97 -6.61
C GLY A 268 -15.67 3.07 -5.58
N MET A 269 -16.42 3.68 -4.64
CA MET A 269 -17.18 2.93 -3.63
C MET A 269 -18.39 2.21 -4.23
N LYS A 270 -19.05 2.79 -5.24
CA LYS A 270 -20.12 2.09 -6.00
C LYS A 270 -19.57 0.84 -6.70
N ILE A 271 -18.42 0.96 -7.38
CA ILE A 271 -17.77 -0.17 -8.05
C ILE A 271 -17.37 -1.23 -7.03
N PHE A 272 -16.77 -0.83 -5.90
CA PHE A 272 -16.43 -1.74 -4.82
C PHE A 272 -17.66 -2.47 -4.28
N TYR A 273 -18.76 -1.77 -4.01
CA TYR A 273 -19.99 -2.36 -3.48
C TYR A 273 -20.63 -3.36 -4.44
N SER A 274 -20.68 -3.03 -5.73
CA SER A 274 -21.14 -3.95 -6.78
C SER A 274 -20.31 -5.25 -6.81
N TRP A 275 -18.98 -5.11 -6.78
CA TRP A 275 -18.07 -6.24 -6.68
C TRP A 275 -18.27 -7.02 -5.37
N PHE A 276 -18.43 -6.32 -4.24
CA PHE A 276 -18.59 -6.93 -2.92
C PHE A 276 -19.82 -7.82 -2.85
N LYS A 277 -20.98 -7.36 -3.40
CA LYS A 277 -22.19 -8.17 -3.47
C LYS A 277 -21.97 -9.46 -4.27
N LYS A 278 -21.37 -9.36 -5.47
CA LYS A 278 -21.04 -10.53 -6.29
C LYS A 278 -20.07 -11.48 -5.58
N TYR A 279 -19.07 -10.93 -4.93
CA TYR A 279 -18.05 -11.71 -4.19
C TYR A 279 -18.64 -12.45 -2.98
N LYS A 280 -19.59 -11.84 -2.29
CA LYS A 280 -20.29 -12.41 -1.13
C LYS A 280 -21.53 -13.22 -1.49
N LYS A 281 -21.95 -13.19 -2.76
CA LYS A 281 -23.18 -13.82 -3.26
C LYS A 281 -24.45 -13.31 -2.53
N ILE A 282 -24.56 -11.99 -2.37
CA ILE A 282 -25.66 -11.28 -1.72
C ILE A 282 -26.23 -10.18 -2.63
#